data_e6ec77090e39aa5282d333e301e37c28
#
_entry.id   e6ec77090e39aa5282d333e301e37c28
#
_cell.length_a   1.000
_cell.length_b   1.000
_cell.length_c   1.000
_cell.angle_alpha   90.00
_cell.angle_beta   90.00
_cell.angle_gamma   90.00
#
_symmetry.space_group_name_H-M   'P 1'
#
loop_
_entity.id
_entity.type
_entity.pdbx_description
1 polymer ?
#
loop_
_entity_poly.entity_id
_entity_poly.type
_entity_poly.pdbx_seq_one_letter_code
_entity_poly.pdbx_strand_id
1 'polypeptide(L)'
;MCCAYARKLGMACEIQLEHRVASKGDTYLNSGNVLLDRLLGAMIHEYSVGEDEAGADRNLRKIAEANAERGGKPYVIPLSADHPPVGALGYVEAAAELVAQAEAMGNFIDTAVVPSGSASTHAGMLAGMKAMGSPTRVLGICVRRDAAAQRPGVLKRTRETLELAGLSTEVTEADVHVTDAWLGYVYGRLNDAAREAMILAAECEGLLLGPVYTAKSLAGLIGAVRD
;
A
#
# COMPACT_ATOMS: atom_id res chain seq x y z
N MET A 1 -5.64 -7.74 -6.26
CA MET A 1 -6.94 -7.00 -6.25
C MET A 1 -7.32 -6.48 -7.64
N CYS A 2 -6.46 -5.77 -8.38
CA CYS A 2 -6.79 -5.28 -9.73
C CYS A 2 -7.38 -6.35 -10.65
N CYS A 3 -6.75 -7.53 -10.73
CA CYS A 3 -7.27 -8.65 -11.53
C CYS A 3 -8.66 -9.11 -11.12
N ALA A 4 -8.93 -9.21 -9.82
CA ALA A 4 -10.23 -9.66 -9.33
C ALA A 4 -11.35 -8.68 -9.70
N TYR A 5 -11.11 -7.38 -9.56
CA TYR A 5 -12.08 -6.36 -9.98
C TYR A 5 -12.23 -6.28 -11.49
N ALA A 6 -11.13 -6.36 -12.26
CA ALA A 6 -11.19 -6.40 -13.72
C ALA A 6 -12.07 -7.57 -14.18
N ARG A 7 -11.88 -8.77 -13.63
CA ARG A 7 -12.72 -9.94 -13.96
C ARG A 7 -14.18 -9.74 -13.59
N LYS A 8 -14.46 -9.18 -12.43
CA LYS A 8 -15.84 -8.87 -12.01
C LYS A 8 -16.55 -7.90 -12.95
N LEU A 9 -15.79 -7.01 -13.58
CA LEU A 9 -16.29 -6.01 -14.53
C LEU A 9 -16.19 -6.47 -16.01
N GLY A 10 -15.82 -7.72 -16.28
CA GLY A 10 -15.66 -8.23 -17.64
C GLY A 10 -14.47 -7.67 -18.40
N MET A 11 -13.50 -7.05 -17.70
CA MET A 11 -12.29 -6.48 -18.29
C MET A 11 -11.14 -7.47 -18.31
N ALA A 12 -10.28 -7.39 -19.31
CA ALA A 12 -8.96 -8.03 -19.29
C ALA A 12 -8.03 -7.30 -18.31
N CYS A 13 -7.04 -8.02 -17.77
CA CYS A 13 -6.03 -7.46 -16.89
C CYS A 13 -4.65 -7.91 -17.35
N GLU A 14 -3.73 -6.95 -17.52
CA GLU A 14 -2.32 -7.17 -17.78
C GLU A 14 -1.52 -6.63 -16.59
N ILE A 15 -0.62 -7.43 -16.03
CA ILE A 15 0.17 -7.07 -14.83
C ILE A 15 1.64 -7.14 -15.17
N GLN A 16 2.37 -6.08 -14.83
CA GLN A 16 3.81 -6.05 -14.87
C GLN A 16 4.37 -6.37 -13.47
N LEU A 17 5.21 -7.41 -13.38
CA LEU A 17 5.91 -7.80 -12.17
C LEU A 17 7.37 -7.32 -12.21
N GLU A 18 7.76 -6.57 -11.20
CA GLU A 18 9.13 -6.08 -11.03
C GLU A 18 9.95 -7.00 -10.12
N HIS A 19 11.20 -7.25 -10.47
CA HIS A 19 12.09 -8.09 -9.69
C HIS A 19 12.79 -7.32 -8.57
N ARG A 20 12.07 -6.97 -7.49
CA ARG A 20 12.58 -6.16 -6.37
C ARG A 20 13.29 -6.96 -5.28
N VAL A 21 13.16 -8.26 -5.23
CA VAL A 21 13.78 -9.12 -4.23
C VAL A 21 14.79 -10.04 -4.91
N ALA A 22 16.03 -9.95 -4.51
CA ALA A 22 17.09 -10.84 -5.02
C ALA A 22 16.90 -12.27 -4.51
N SER A 23 17.45 -13.25 -5.25
CA SER A 23 17.50 -14.66 -4.85
C SER A 23 16.14 -15.29 -4.54
N LYS A 24 15.29 -15.39 -5.56
CA LYS A 24 13.93 -15.94 -5.48
C LYS A 24 13.94 -17.42 -5.92
N GLY A 25 13.41 -18.29 -5.07
CA GLY A 25 13.10 -19.67 -5.47
C GLY A 25 11.79 -19.75 -6.26
N ASP A 26 11.56 -20.87 -6.93
CA ASP A 26 10.38 -21.14 -7.74
C ASP A 26 9.06 -20.94 -6.98
N THR A 27 9.03 -21.29 -5.70
CA THR A 27 7.87 -21.07 -4.85
C THR A 27 7.49 -19.59 -4.76
N TYR A 28 8.48 -18.69 -4.58
CA TYR A 28 8.23 -17.25 -4.53
C TYR A 28 7.66 -16.72 -5.86
N LEU A 29 8.20 -17.19 -6.98
CA LEU A 29 7.80 -16.74 -8.32
C LEU A 29 6.44 -17.28 -8.76
N ASN A 30 5.93 -18.35 -8.13
CA ASN A 30 4.73 -19.05 -8.57
C ASN A 30 3.63 -19.18 -7.52
N SER A 31 3.79 -18.57 -6.34
CA SER A 31 2.80 -18.62 -5.26
C SER A 31 2.25 -17.24 -4.90
N GLY A 32 1.40 -17.18 -3.89
CA GLY A 32 0.83 -15.94 -3.38
C GLY A 32 0.04 -15.16 -4.45
N ASN A 33 0.32 -13.88 -4.56
CA ASN A 33 -0.38 -13.00 -5.51
C ASN A 33 -0.16 -13.40 -6.98
N VAL A 34 1.04 -13.91 -7.32
CA VAL A 34 1.32 -14.35 -8.70
C VAL A 34 0.43 -15.53 -9.10
N LEU A 35 0.23 -16.49 -8.19
CA LEU A 35 -0.71 -17.58 -8.41
C LEU A 35 -2.14 -17.09 -8.57
N LEU A 36 -2.57 -16.14 -7.72
CA LEU A 36 -3.91 -15.56 -7.82
C LEU A 36 -4.10 -14.79 -9.13
N ASP A 37 -3.12 -14.03 -9.57
CA ASP A 37 -3.17 -13.30 -10.83
C ASP A 37 -3.32 -14.25 -12.03
N ARG A 38 -2.59 -15.37 -12.02
CA ARG A 38 -2.74 -16.43 -13.03
C ARG A 38 -4.11 -17.10 -12.99
N LEU A 39 -4.59 -17.46 -11.81
CA LEU A 39 -5.94 -18.06 -11.64
C LEU A 39 -7.04 -17.12 -12.11
N LEU A 40 -6.87 -15.83 -11.89
CA LEU A 40 -7.78 -14.79 -12.38
C LEU A 40 -7.60 -14.50 -13.88
N GLY A 41 -6.67 -15.18 -14.55
CA GLY A 41 -6.43 -15.08 -15.98
C GLY A 41 -5.80 -13.74 -16.40
N ALA A 42 -4.96 -13.15 -15.54
CA ALA A 42 -4.15 -12.00 -15.93
C ALA A 42 -3.03 -12.40 -16.90
N MET A 43 -2.73 -11.55 -17.85
CA MET A 43 -1.50 -11.63 -18.64
C MET A 43 -0.38 -11.01 -17.82
N ILE A 44 0.68 -11.80 -17.55
CA ILE A 44 1.81 -11.38 -16.72
C ILE A 44 2.98 -11.01 -17.62
N HIS A 45 3.51 -9.79 -17.42
CA HIS A 45 4.73 -9.28 -18.02
C HIS A 45 5.80 -9.16 -16.94
N GLU A 46 7.03 -9.50 -17.23
CA GLU A 46 8.14 -9.38 -16.32
C GLU A 46 8.99 -8.15 -16.64
N TYR A 47 9.36 -7.41 -15.60
CA TYR A 47 10.34 -6.33 -15.65
C TYR A 47 11.50 -6.66 -14.73
N SER A 48 12.66 -6.92 -15.30
CA SER A 48 13.80 -7.50 -14.59
C SER A 48 14.53 -6.55 -13.63
N VAL A 49 14.27 -5.24 -13.72
CA VAL A 49 14.94 -4.21 -12.90
C VAL A 49 14.05 -3.84 -11.71
N GLY A 50 14.57 -4.01 -10.50
CA GLY A 50 13.75 -3.90 -9.28
C GLY A 50 13.62 -2.50 -8.68
N GLU A 51 14.51 -1.57 -8.98
CA GLU A 51 14.54 -0.23 -8.37
C GLU A 51 14.54 0.90 -9.43
N ASP A 52 13.96 0.62 -10.60
CA ASP A 52 13.77 1.58 -11.69
C ASP A 52 12.27 1.82 -11.95
N GLU A 53 11.63 2.60 -11.07
CA GLU A 53 10.18 2.90 -11.18
C GLU A 53 9.85 3.65 -12.48
N ALA A 54 10.71 4.57 -12.90
CA ALA A 54 10.51 5.32 -14.15
C ALA A 54 10.63 4.44 -15.39
N GLY A 55 11.57 3.48 -15.41
CA GLY A 55 11.70 2.51 -16.49
C GLY A 55 10.54 1.52 -16.51
N ALA A 56 10.10 1.07 -15.33
CA ALA A 56 8.94 0.21 -15.19
C ALA A 56 7.67 0.87 -15.74
N ASP A 57 7.44 2.15 -15.43
CA ASP A 57 6.31 2.91 -15.95
C ASP A 57 6.40 3.13 -17.47
N ARG A 58 7.60 3.39 -18.00
CA ARG A 58 7.80 3.45 -19.47
C ARG A 58 7.46 2.14 -20.15
N ASN A 59 7.86 1.00 -19.54
CA ASN A 59 7.55 -0.32 -20.08
C ASN A 59 6.04 -0.62 -20.00
N LEU A 60 5.39 -0.24 -18.91
CA LEU A 60 3.94 -0.38 -18.76
C LEU A 60 3.16 0.40 -19.83
N ARG A 61 3.64 1.60 -20.21
CA ARG A 61 3.06 2.36 -21.33
C ARG A 61 3.21 1.66 -22.67
N LYS A 62 4.36 1.04 -22.95
CA LYS A 62 4.55 0.22 -24.17
C LYS A 62 3.58 -0.97 -24.23
N ILE A 63 3.32 -1.61 -23.10
CA ILE A 63 2.31 -2.68 -23.00
C ILE A 63 0.93 -2.13 -23.34
N ALA A 64 0.59 -0.95 -22.81
CA ALA A 64 -0.68 -0.30 -23.10
C ALA A 64 -0.81 0.12 -24.58
N GLU A 65 0.24 0.67 -25.18
CA GLU A 65 0.30 1.01 -26.61
C GLU A 65 0.06 -0.22 -27.48
N ALA A 66 0.77 -1.32 -27.22
CA ALA A 66 0.57 -2.58 -27.92
C ALA A 66 -0.84 -3.16 -27.74
N ASN A 67 -1.47 -2.95 -26.57
CA ASN A 67 -2.87 -3.32 -26.34
C ASN A 67 -3.81 -2.46 -27.21
N ALA A 68 -3.57 -1.14 -27.28
CA ALA A 68 -4.36 -0.22 -28.08
C ALA A 68 -4.26 -0.53 -29.58
N GLU A 69 -3.08 -0.89 -30.08
CA GLU A 69 -2.87 -1.32 -31.48
C GLU A 69 -3.70 -2.57 -31.86
N ARG A 70 -3.98 -3.42 -30.89
CA ARG A 70 -4.86 -4.59 -31.03
C ARG A 70 -6.35 -4.25 -30.87
N GLY A 71 -6.69 -2.96 -30.79
CA GLY A 71 -8.07 -2.47 -30.64
C GLY A 71 -8.58 -2.42 -29.20
N GLY A 72 -7.73 -2.60 -28.21
CA GLY A 72 -8.07 -2.46 -26.79
C GLY A 72 -8.19 -0.99 -26.37
N LYS A 73 -8.76 -0.78 -25.18
CA LYS A 73 -8.84 0.53 -24.52
C LYS A 73 -8.17 0.43 -23.14
N PRO A 74 -6.83 0.47 -23.08
CA PRO A 74 -6.12 0.25 -21.84
C PRO A 74 -6.30 1.41 -20.86
N TYR A 75 -6.50 1.09 -19.60
CA TYR A 75 -6.36 2.01 -18.47
C TYR A 75 -5.09 1.65 -17.71
N VAL A 76 -4.13 2.56 -17.67
CA VAL A 76 -2.83 2.33 -17.04
C VAL A 76 -2.87 2.76 -15.58
N ILE A 77 -2.48 1.85 -14.67
CA ILE A 77 -2.30 2.13 -13.25
C ILE A 77 -0.79 2.15 -12.96
N PRO A 78 -0.15 3.33 -12.98
CA PRO A 78 1.29 3.46 -12.75
C PRO A 78 1.62 3.33 -11.26
N LEU A 79 2.86 2.94 -10.96
CA LEU A 79 3.33 2.76 -9.59
C LEU A 79 4.23 3.89 -9.10
N SER A 80 4.90 4.63 -10.00
CA SER A 80 5.84 5.68 -9.61
C SER A 80 5.17 6.83 -8.87
N ALA A 81 6.00 7.56 -8.09
CA ALA A 81 5.53 8.69 -7.30
C ALA A 81 5.23 9.95 -8.14
N ASP A 82 5.46 9.92 -9.44
CA ASP A 82 5.27 11.07 -10.35
C ASP A 82 3.83 11.18 -10.90
N HIS A 83 2.96 10.28 -10.48
CA HIS A 83 1.55 10.27 -10.89
C HIS A 83 0.63 10.71 -9.76
N PRO A 84 -0.54 11.30 -10.09
CA PRO A 84 -1.55 11.66 -9.08
C PRO A 84 -1.91 10.45 -8.20
N PRO A 85 -2.08 10.64 -6.88
CA PRO A 85 -2.33 9.55 -5.95
C PRO A 85 -3.80 9.08 -5.95
N VAL A 86 -4.33 8.72 -7.11
CA VAL A 86 -5.75 8.31 -7.26
C VAL A 86 -6.13 7.19 -6.30
N GLY A 87 -5.24 6.23 -6.08
CA GLY A 87 -5.47 5.14 -5.13
C GLY A 87 -5.56 5.59 -3.66
N ALA A 88 -5.02 6.75 -3.31
CA ALA A 88 -5.12 7.29 -1.97
C ALA A 88 -6.54 7.79 -1.64
N LEU A 89 -7.33 8.18 -2.64
CA LEU A 89 -8.73 8.58 -2.45
C LEU A 89 -9.57 7.49 -1.78
N GLY A 90 -9.32 6.22 -2.13
CA GLY A 90 -9.97 5.10 -1.46
C GLY A 90 -9.64 4.98 0.04
N TYR A 91 -8.50 5.51 0.47
CA TYR A 91 -8.14 5.58 1.89
C TYR A 91 -8.67 6.83 2.59
N VAL A 92 -9.00 7.90 1.86
CA VAL A 92 -9.79 9.02 2.40
C VAL A 92 -11.18 8.51 2.80
N GLU A 93 -11.84 7.76 1.92
CA GLU A 93 -13.13 7.11 2.20
C GLU A 93 -13.02 6.08 3.34
N ALA A 94 -11.96 5.26 3.34
CA ALA A 94 -11.72 4.28 4.40
C ALA A 94 -11.53 4.93 5.78
N ALA A 95 -10.95 6.14 5.84
CA ALA A 95 -10.84 6.89 7.08
C ALA A 95 -12.23 7.29 7.61
N ALA A 96 -13.11 7.78 6.72
CA ALA A 96 -14.48 8.13 7.09
C ALA A 96 -15.29 6.90 7.54
N GLU A 97 -15.16 5.80 6.81
CA GLU A 97 -15.79 4.53 7.15
C GLU A 97 -15.31 4.01 8.51
N LEU A 98 -14.01 4.06 8.80
CA LEU A 98 -13.42 3.64 10.06
C LEU A 98 -13.98 4.44 11.25
N VAL A 99 -14.04 5.76 11.13
CA VAL A 99 -14.58 6.63 12.19
C VAL A 99 -16.06 6.33 12.41
N ALA A 100 -16.86 6.25 11.35
CA ALA A 100 -18.29 5.98 11.45
C ALA A 100 -18.57 4.59 12.08
N GLN A 101 -17.80 3.56 11.73
CA GLN A 101 -17.93 2.23 12.33
C GLN A 101 -17.54 2.22 13.81
N ALA A 102 -16.45 2.89 14.18
CA ALA A 102 -16.03 2.98 15.57
C ALA A 102 -17.09 3.71 16.43
N GLU A 103 -17.63 4.83 15.95
CA GLU A 103 -18.71 5.56 16.63
C GLU A 103 -19.97 4.72 16.79
N ALA A 104 -20.38 3.99 15.74
CA ALA A 104 -21.53 3.09 15.79
C ALA A 104 -21.35 1.94 16.82
N MET A 105 -20.12 1.55 17.10
CA MET A 105 -19.77 0.57 18.12
C MET A 105 -19.58 1.18 19.51
N GLY A 106 -19.73 2.49 19.67
CA GLY A 106 -19.46 3.21 20.91
C GLY A 106 -17.97 3.29 21.29
N ASN A 107 -17.07 3.12 20.29
CA ASN A 107 -15.65 3.12 20.47
C ASN A 107 -15.01 4.40 19.89
N PHE A 108 -13.83 4.73 20.41
CA PHE A 108 -12.97 5.78 19.91
C PHE A 108 -11.62 5.18 19.52
N ILE A 109 -11.08 5.60 18.37
CA ILE A 109 -9.76 5.19 17.90
C ILE A 109 -8.80 6.35 18.09
N ASP A 110 -7.83 6.22 18.99
CA ASP A 110 -6.77 7.21 19.18
C ASP A 110 -5.67 7.13 18.11
N THR A 111 -5.35 5.92 17.67
CA THR A 111 -4.27 5.69 16.70
C THR A 111 -4.65 4.61 15.68
N ALA A 112 -4.60 4.97 14.40
CA ALA A 112 -4.68 4.04 13.28
C ALA A 112 -3.28 3.69 12.77
N VAL A 113 -2.92 2.40 12.80
CA VAL A 113 -1.60 1.92 12.36
C VAL A 113 -1.67 1.39 10.93
N VAL A 114 -0.83 1.92 10.04
CA VAL A 114 -0.83 1.57 8.61
C VAL A 114 0.58 1.28 8.09
N PRO A 115 0.73 0.43 7.04
CA PRO A 115 2.02 0.27 6.38
C PRO A 115 2.35 1.54 5.57
N SER A 116 3.61 1.99 5.65
CA SER A 116 4.10 3.15 4.92
C SER A 116 5.25 2.76 3.99
N GLY A 117 4.97 2.61 2.71
CA GLY A 117 5.93 2.26 1.65
C GLY A 117 5.89 3.26 0.50
N SER A 118 4.94 3.16 -0.43
CA SER A 118 4.69 4.16 -1.48
C SER A 118 4.05 5.45 -0.97
N ALA A 119 3.71 5.51 0.31
CA ALA A 119 3.00 6.55 1.01
C ALA A 119 1.49 6.66 0.73
N SER A 120 0.94 6.09 -0.34
CA SER A 120 -0.46 6.34 -0.75
C SER A 120 -1.50 5.92 0.30
N THR A 121 -1.36 4.76 0.93
CA THR A 121 -2.24 4.32 2.03
C THR A 121 -2.19 5.29 3.21
N HIS A 122 -0.98 5.61 3.66
CA HIS A 122 -0.74 6.51 4.79
C HIS A 122 -1.29 7.91 4.49
N ALA A 123 -1.00 8.44 3.30
CA ALA A 123 -1.44 9.76 2.86
C ALA A 123 -2.97 9.87 2.78
N GLY A 124 -3.64 8.85 2.24
CA GLY A 124 -5.09 8.84 2.16
C GLY A 124 -5.76 8.78 3.53
N MET A 125 -5.29 7.91 4.43
CA MET A 125 -5.78 7.86 5.81
C MET A 125 -5.55 9.18 6.54
N LEU A 126 -4.37 9.77 6.44
CA LEU A 126 -4.04 11.04 7.07
C LEU A 126 -4.90 12.18 6.50
N ALA A 127 -5.05 12.25 5.17
CA ALA A 127 -5.90 13.24 4.52
C ALA A 127 -7.36 13.15 4.99
N GLY A 128 -7.90 11.94 5.04
CA GLY A 128 -9.26 11.70 5.51
C GLY A 128 -9.46 12.09 6.97
N MET A 129 -8.57 11.64 7.87
CA MET A 129 -8.65 12.01 9.29
C MET A 129 -8.58 13.53 9.50
N LYS A 130 -7.64 14.20 8.83
CA LYS A 130 -7.48 15.66 8.93
C LYS A 130 -8.69 16.42 8.37
N ALA A 131 -9.23 15.97 7.23
CA ALA A 131 -10.39 16.63 6.60
C ALA A 131 -11.66 16.53 7.46
N MET A 132 -11.83 15.45 8.22
CA MET A 132 -12.93 15.28 9.17
C MET A 132 -12.68 15.99 10.51
N GLY A 133 -11.50 16.56 10.76
CA GLY A 133 -11.12 17.07 12.08
C GLY A 133 -11.01 15.95 13.14
N SER A 134 -10.82 14.70 12.74
CA SER A 134 -10.68 13.58 13.67
C SER A 134 -9.39 13.71 14.47
N PRO A 135 -9.42 13.47 15.79
CA PRO A 135 -8.23 13.45 16.63
C PRO A 135 -7.40 12.17 16.47
N THR A 136 -7.87 11.19 15.69
CA THR A 136 -7.16 9.93 15.43
C THR A 136 -5.81 10.18 14.77
N ARG A 137 -4.75 9.76 15.43
CA ARG A 137 -3.39 9.80 14.87
C ARG A 137 -3.21 8.68 13.86
N VAL A 138 -2.59 8.97 12.71
CA VAL A 138 -2.19 7.93 11.75
C VAL A 138 -0.69 7.65 11.91
N LEU A 139 -0.35 6.44 12.37
CA LEU A 139 1.02 5.99 12.54
C LEU A 139 1.43 5.08 11.39
N GLY A 140 2.38 5.53 10.58
CA GLY A 140 2.96 4.75 9.49
C GLY A 140 4.13 3.89 9.95
N ILE A 141 4.02 2.57 9.77
CA ILE A 141 5.13 1.65 9.96
C ILE A 141 5.90 1.54 8.65
N CYS A 142 7.15 2.00 8.63
CA CYS A 142 7.99 1.97 7.45
C CYS A 142 8.26 0.53 6.99
N VAL A 143 8.07 0.26 5.70
CA VAL A 143 8.26 -1.08 5.12
C VAL A 143 9.36 -1.13 4.06
N ARG A 144 9.86 0.01 3.59
CA ARG A 144 10.85 0.10 2.51
C ARG A 144 12.01 1.05 2.80
N ARG A 145 11.75 2.20 3.40
CA ARG A 145 12.72 3.27 3.71
C ARG A 145 12.70 3.56 5.19
N ASP A 146 13.75 4.17 5.71
CA ASP A 146 13.76 4.71 7.06
C ASP A 146 12.75 5.86 7.23
N ALA A 147 12.51 6.26 8.48
CA ALA A 147 11.53 7.28 8.81
C ALA A 147 11.91 8.66 8.23
N ALA A 148 13.21 8.99 8.18
CA ALA A 148 13.68 10.27 7.66
C ALA A 148 13.40 10.40 6.16
N ALA A 149 13.67 9.34 5.38
CA ALA A 149 13.38 9.31 3.96
C ALA A 149 11.88 9.15 3.63
N GLN A 150 11.10 8.52 4.53
CA GLN A 150 9.68 8.27 4.29
C GLN A 150 8.81 9.50 4.57
N ARG A 151 9.09 10.28 5.63
CA ARG A 151 8.29 11.42 6.08
C ARG A 151 7.99 12.46 4.99
N PRO A 152 8.97 12.96 4.21
CA PRO A 152 8.70 13.95 3.16
C PRO A 152 7.76 13.41 2.08
N GLY A 153 7.90 12.13 1.72
CA GLY A 153 7.05 11.46 0.74
C GLY A 153 5.60 11.36 1.20
N VAL A 154 5.37 11.04 2.48
CA VAL A 154 4.01 11.02 3.06
C VAL A 154 3.39 12.41 3.04
N LEU A 155 4.12 13.44 3.49
CA LEU A 155 3.63 14.82 3.50
C LEU A 155 3.23 15.29 2.10
N LYS A 156 4.12 15.09 1.11
CA LYS A 156 3.85 15.42 -0.29
C LYS A 156 2.58 14.73 -0.79
N ARG A 157 2.50 13.40 -0.62
CA ARG A 157 1.34 12.62 -1.06
C ARG A 157 0.06 12.99 -0.37
N THR A 158 0.10 13.36 0.92
CA THR A 158 -1.09 13.81 1.64
C THR A 158 -1.63 15.12 1.06
N ARG A 159 -0.75 16.07 0.75
CA ARG A 159 -1.14 17.35 0.12
C ARG A 159 -1.72 17.12 -1.28
N GLU A 160 -1.06 16.32 -2.11
CA GLU A 160 -1.57 15.93 -3.43
C GLU A 160 -2.94 15.21 -3.35
N THR A 161 -3.15 14.38 -2.32
CA THR A 161 -4.41 13.67 -2.09
C THR A 161 -5.52 14.64 -1.69
N LEU A 162 -5.25 15.59 -0.79
CA LEU A 162 -6.21 16.65 -0.41
C LEU A 162 -6.59 17.51 -1.61
N GLU A 163 -5.63 17.94 -2.41
CA GLU A 163 -5.88 18.71 -3.63
C GLU A 163 -6.76 17.91 -4.61
N LEU A 164 -6.39 16.64 -4.88
CA LEU A 164 -7.15 15.77 -5.78
C LEU A 164 -8.58 15.51 -5.30
N ALA A 165 -8.78 15.44 -3.98
CA ALA A 165 -10.10 15.27 -3.35
C ALA A 165 -10.90 16.58 -3.25
N GLY A 166 -10.32 17.73 -3.58
CA GLY A 166 -10.95 19.03 -3.41
C GLY A 166 -11.13 19.45 -1.95
N LEU A 167 -10.27 18.96 -1.05
CA LEU A 167 -10.33 19.21 0.40
C LEU A 167 -9.35 20.32 0.80
N SER A 168 -9.85 21.37 1.46
CA SER A 168 -9.05 22.55 1.85
C SER A 168 -8.53 22.44 3.29
N THR A 169 -7.82 21.36 3.59
CA THR A 169 -7.26 21.10 4.92
C THR A 169 -5.75 21.22 4.89
N GLU A 170 -5.17 21.96 5.84
CA GLU A 170 -3.72 22.09 5.94
C GLU A 170 -3.11 20.88 6.65
N VAL A 171 -1.99 20.37 6.07
CA VAL A 171 -1.17 19.32 6.66
C VAL A 171 0.28 19.76 6.68
N THR A 172 0.91 19.59 7.85
CA THR A 172 2.29 19.96 8.14
C THR A 172 3.15 18.73 8.45
N GLU A 173 4.44 18.91 8.60
CA GLU A 173 5.35 17.82 9.02
C GLU A 173 5.01 17.25 10.39
N ALA A 174 4.43 18.06 11.29
CA ALA A 174 4.03 17.64 12.62
C ALA A 174 2.87 16.61 12.60
N ASP A 175 2.07 16.60 11.55
CA ASP A 175 0.97 15.65 11.37
C ASP A 175 1.45 14.28 10.87
N VAL A 176 2.68 14.19 10.34
CA VAL A 176 3.20 12.95 9.75
C VAL A 176 3.95 12.13 10.80
N HIS A 177 3.33 11.06 11.27
CA HIS A 177 3.93 10.12 12.21
C HIS A 177 4.38 8.85 11.50
N VAL A 178 5.68 8.61 11.47
CA VAL A 178 6.30 7.40 10.87
C VAL A 178 7.37 6.85 11.79
N THR A 179 7.53 5.54 11.79
CA THR A 179 8.60 4.84 12.50
C THR A 179 9.17 3.72 11.64
N ASP A 180 10.48 3.50 11.74
CA ASP A 180 11.24 2.46 11.06
C ASP A 180 11.77 1.38 12.01
N ALA A 181 11.36 1.41 13.29
CA ALA A 181 11.81 0.45 14.30
C ALA A 181 11.57 -1.02 13.89
N TRP A 182 10.57 -1.30 13.07
CA TRP A 182 10.22 -2.65 12.59
C TRP A 182 10.52 -2.87 11.10
N LEU A 183 11.28 -1.98 10.46
CA LEU A 183 11.59 -2.03 9.03
C LEU A 183 12.32 -3.33 8.63
N GLY A 184 13.28 -3.77 9.46
CA GLY A 184 14.19 -4.86 9.12
C GLY A 184 15.26 -4.45 8.09
N TYR A 185 16.19 -5.35 7.78
CA TYR A 185 17.37 -5.03 6.96
C TYR A 185 17.11 -5.04 5.45
N VAL A 186 16.10 -5.77 4.99
CA VAL A 186 15.86 -5.95 3.54
C VAL A 186 14.37 -5.89 3.22
N TYR A 187 14.01 -5.09 2.22
CA TYR A 187 12.64 -5.04 1.69
C TYR A 187 12.16 -6.41 1.22
N GLY A 188 10.92 -6.74 1.52
CA GLY A 188 10.30 -7.99 1.09
C GLY A 188 10.74 -9.24 1.86
N ARG A 189 11.65 -9.10 2.85
CA ARG A 189 12.04 -10.19 3.73
C ARG A 189 11.30 -10.15 5.06
N LEU A 190 10.93 -11.34 5.53
CA LEU A 190 10.34 -11.54 6.83
C LEU A 190 11.41 -11.35 7.92
N ASN A 191 11.13 -10.54 8.94
CA ASN A 191 11.91 -10.43 10.17
C ASN A 191 11.17 -11.12 11.32
N ASP A 192 11.84 -11.27 12.48
CA ASP A 192 11.28 -12.02 13.61
C ASP A 192 10.04 -11.35 14.20
N ALA A 193 10.03 -10.02 14.32
CA ALA A 193 8.86 -9.29 14.79
C ALA A 193 7.63 -9.46 13.87
N ALA A 194 7.82 -9.41 12.56
CA ALA A 194 6.74 -9.66 11.60
C ALA A 194 6.28 -11.13 11.63
N ARG A 195 7.20 -12.07 11.88
CA ARG A 195 6.87 -13.49 12.05
C ARG A 195 6.00 -13.70 13.30
N GLU A 196 6.40 -13.14 14.44
CA GLU A 196 5.62 -13.16 15.67
C GLU A 196 4.22 -12.59 15.44
N ALA A 197 4.13 -11.43 14.81
CA ALA A 197 2.86 -10.78 14.51
C ALA A 197 1.94 -11.65 13.62
N MET A 198 2.51 -12.34 12.60
CA MET A 198 1.74 -13.26 11.76
C MET A 198 1.18 -14.44 12.55
N ILE A 199 2.00 -15.04 13.41
CA ILE A 199 1.59 -16.18 14.24
C ILE A 199 0.48 -15.73 15.21
N LEU A 200 0.70 -14.62 15.90
CA LEU A 200 -0.26 -14.11 16.87
C LEU A 200 -1.62 -13.78 16.22
N ALA A 201 -1.61 -13.11 15.05
CA ALA A 201 -2.82 -12.80 14.31
C ALA A 201 -3.57 -14.07 13.86
N ALA A 202 -2.83 -15.09 13.43
CA ALA A 202 -3.43 -16.35 12.99
C ALA A 202 -4.02 -17.14 14.16
N GLU A 203 -3.29 -17.24 15.28
CA GLU A 203 -3.71 -18.06 16.43
C GLU A 203 -4.81 -17.40 17.25
N CYS A 204 -4.79 -16.07 17.41
CA CYS A 204 -5.75 -15.36 18.24
C CYS A 204 -7.01 -14.93 17.49
N GLU A 205 -6.88 -14.55 16.21
CA GLU A 205 -7.95 -13.90 15.46
C GLU A 205 -8.30 -14.63 14.13
N GLY A 206 -7.58 -15.69 13.78
CA GLY A 206 -7.76 -16.37 12.49
C GLY A 206 -7.37 -15.50 11.28
N LEU A 207 -6.59 -14.44 11.47
CA LEU A 207 -6.19 -13.50 10.43
C LEU A 207 -4.88 -13.93 9.78
N LEU A 208 -4.88 -14.07 8.46
CA LEU A 208 -3.69 -14.38 7.67
C LEU A 208 -3.07 -13.10 7.09
N LEU A 209 -1.92 -12.70 7.62
CA LEU A 209 -1.24 -11.48 7.23
C LEU A 209 -0.16 -11.72 6.17
N GLY A 210 -0.03 -10.77 5.23
CA GLY A 210 1.09 -10.75 4.29
C GLY A 210 2.39 -10.30 4.97
N PRO A 211 3.54 -10.93 4.66
CA PRO A 211 4.80 -10.72 5.40
C PRO A 211 5.44 -9.33 5.18
N VAL A 212 5.11 -8.66 4.08
CA VAL A 212 5.81 -7.43 3.64
C VAL A 212 5.21 -6.17 4.26
N TYR A 213 3.88 -6.10 4.36
CA TYR A 213 3.15 -4.90 4.76
C TYR A 213 2.38 -5.09 6.07
N THR A 214 1.33 -5.89 6.06
CA THR A 214 0.40 -6.04 7.19
C THR A 214 1.05 -6.66 8.41
N ALA A 215 1.93 -7.64 8.25
CA ALA A 215 2.66 -8.22 9.37
C ALA A 215 3.60 -7.21 10.04
N LYS A 216 4.29 -6.36 9.26
CA LYS A 216 5.12 -5.29 9.84
C LYS A 216 4.29 -4.23 10.55
N SER A 217 3.10 -3.89 10.02
CA SER A 217 2.20 -2.95 10.69
C SER A 217 1.72 -3.50 12.03
N LEU A 218 1.32 -4.78 12.08
CA LEU A 218 0.92 -5.41 13.34
C LEU A 218 2.11 -5.55 14.30
N ALA A 219 3.32 -5.86 13.81
CA ALA A 219 4.53 -5.86 14.64
C ALA A 219 4.77 -4.49 15.27
N GLY A 220 4.57 -3.41 14.49
CA GLY A 220 4.66 -2.05 14.99
C GLY A 220 3.60 -1.72 16.04
N LEU A 221 2.37 -2.18 15.87
CA LEU A 221 1.31 -2.05 16.86
C LEU A 221 1.66 -2.81 18.15
N ILE A 222 2.07 -4.07 18.04
CA ILE A 222 2.45 -4.90 19.18
C ILE A 222 3.60 -4.24 19.97
N GLY A 223 4.63 -3.74 19.26
CA GLY A 223 5.75 -3.04 19.89
C GLY A 223 5.29 -1.78 20.62
N ALA A 224 4.49 -0.93 19.97
CA ALA A 224 3.98 0.30 20.58
C ALA A 224 3.06 0.08 21.79
N VAL A 225 2.49 -1.11 21.95
CA VAL A 225 1.68 -1.47 23.14
C VAL A 225 2.54 -2.05 24.26
N ARG A 226 3.69 -2.66 23.92
CA ARG A 226 4.60 -3.27 24.90
C ARG A 226 5.60 -2.28 25.52
N ASP A 227 5.89 -1.17 24.82
CA ASP A 227 6.77 -0.09 25.27
C ASP A 227 6.02 0.94 26.16
#